data_10c161844a05f821fe1dcd601f58caa1
#
_entry.id   10c161844a05f821fe1dcd601f58caa1
#
_cell.length_a   1.000
_cell.length_b   1.000
_cell.length_c   1.000
_cell.angle_alpha   90.00
_cell.angle_beta   90.00
_cell.angle_gamma   90.00
#
_symmetry.space_group_name_H-M   'P 1'
#
loop_
_entity.id
_entity.type
_entity.pdbx_description
1 polymer ?
#
loop_
_entity_poly.entity_id
_entity_poly.type
_entity_poly.pdbx_seq_one_letter_code
_entity_poly.pdbx_strand_id
1 'polypeptide(L)'
;MALRAPAPRQLTHTRNIDFKGYLREDGLWDIEAQMMDTREHSYLTREGVEIAPPNRFHHMLLRVTLNDDMVVQAIESGMLAAPFPECPKAEDPIQRLIGTRLGSGWRKAINEAMGGVQGCTHMRELLFNVATAAFQTIPVYRRRFARPESQPLKPMPRPIKAPAHLGTCMSWDPNGPVVARVAPEYAGWTRPATDQA
;
A
#
# COMPACT_ATOMS: atom_id res chain seq x y z
N MET A 1 23.34 -0.25 -8.63
CA MET A 1 24.32 -1.18 -8.03
C MET A 1 23.62 -2.49 -7.73
N ALA A 2 24.24 -3.63 -8.10
CA ALA A 2 23.75 -4.95 -7.69
C ALA A 2 24.18 -5.25 -6.24
N LEU A 3 23.44 -6.13 -5.56
CA LEU A 3 23.86 -6.62 -4.26
C LEU A 3 25.17 -7.42 -4.40
N ARG A 4 26.00 -7.40 -3.37
CA ARG A 4 27.20 -8.27 -3.30
C ARG A 4 26.73 -9.74 -3.28
N ALA A 5 27.62 -10.64 -3.75
CA ALA A 5 27.36 -12.08 -3.64
C ALA A 5 27.10 -12.47 -2.16
N PRO A 6 26.04 -13.20 -1.88
CA PRO A 6 25.74 -13.59 -0.50
C PRO A 6 26.70 -14.68 -0.02
N ALA A 7 26.85 -14.79 1.30
CA ALA A 7 27.44 -15.98 1.92
C ALA A 7 26.59 -17.24 1.62
N PRO A 8 27.19 -18.45 1.70
CA PRO A 8 26.42 -19.69 1.61
C PRO A 8 25.21 -19.68 2.58
N ARG A 9 24.03 -19.98 2.05
CA ARG A 9 22.79 -19.85 2.79
C ARG A 9 21.72 -20.81 2.26
N GLN A 10 20.75 -21.11 3.11
CA GLN A 10 19.58 -21.91 2.77
C GLN A 10 18.33 -21.03 2.80
N LEU A 11 17.45 -21.20 1.81
CA LEU A 11 16.13 -20.58 1.81
C LEU A 11 15.26 -21.27 2.86
N THR A 12 14.70 -20.52 3.79
CA THR A 12 13.85 -21.05 4.87
C THR A 12 12.42 -20.53 4.83
N HIS A 13 12.22 -19.32 4.31
CA HIS A 13 10.93 -18.65 4.24
C HIS A 13 10.89 -17.69 3.05
N THR A 14 9.74 -17.62 2.39
CA THR A 14 9.46 -16.64 1.35
C THR A 14 8.19 -15.87 1.71
N ARG A 15 8.27 -14.54 1.70
CA ARG A 15 7.10 -13.65 1.72
C ARG A 15 7.01 -12.95 0.37
N ASN A 16 5.90 -13.16 -0.31
CA ASN A 16 5.54 -12.42 -1.52
C ASN A 16 4.42 -11.44 -1.18
N ILE A 17 4.62 -10.17 -1.57
CA ILE A 17 3.60 -9.13 -1.46
C ILE A 17 3.49 -8.47 -2.83
N ASP A 18 2.27 -8.37 -3.34
CA ASP A 18 1.99 -7.83 -4.66
C ASP A 18 0.81 -6.87 -4.57
N PHE A 19 0.90 -5.77 -5.33
CA PHE A 19 -0.14 -4.75 -5.43
C PHE A 19 -0.44 -4.50 -6.90
N LYS A 20 -1.74 -4.46 -7.24
CA LYS A 20 -2.23 -4.17 -8.59
C LYS A 20 -3.29 -3.08 -8.52
N GLY A 21 -3.20 -2.11 -9.44
CA GLY A 21 -4.18 -1.05 -9.55
C GLY A 21 -4.99 -1.19 -10.84
N TYR A 22 -6.32 -1.06 -10.74
CA TYR A 22 -7.25 -1.18 -11.85
C TYR A 22 -8.17 0.03 -11.91
N LEU A 23 -8.44 0.51 -13.12
CA LEU A 23 -9.59 1.39 -13.40
C LEU A 23 -10.78 0.50 -13.76
N ARG A 24 -11.88 0.69 -13.08
CA ARG A 24 -13.14 -0.01 -13.32
C ARG A 24 -13.96 0.69 -14.42
N GLU A 25 -14.90 -0.02 -15.01
CA GLU A 25 -15.81 0.53 -16.03
C GLU A 25 -16.78 1.57 -15.45
N ASP A 26 -17.08 1.49 -14.13
CA ASP A 26 -17.91 2.46 -13.42
C ASP A 26 -17.15 3.72 -12.96
N GLY A 27 -15.88 3.84 -13.33
CA GLY A 27 -15.03 4.99 -13.02
C GLY A 27 -14.38 4.96 -11.64
N LEU A 28 -14.59 3.92 -10.84
CA LEU A 28 -13.89 3.69 -9.58
C LEU A 28 -12.53 3.00 -9.83
N TRP A 29 -11.74 2.91 -8.79
CA TRP A 29 -10.42 2.29 -8.81
C TRP A 29 -10.35 1.16 -7.80
N ASP A 30 -9.86 -0.01 -8.22
CA ASP A 30 -9.52 -1.08 -7.31
C ASP A 30 -8.01 -1.15 -7.12
N ILE A 31 -7.58 -1.16 -5.87
CA ILE A 31 -6.21 -1.55 -5.50
C ILE A 31 -6.31 -2.90 -4.83
N GLU A 32 -5.83 -3.90 -5.53
CA GLU A 32 -5.72 -5.26 -5.01
C GLU A 32 -4.35 -5.47 -4.39
N ALA A 33 -4.32 -6.16 -3.26
CA ALA A 33 -3.12 -6.58 -2.57
C ALA A 33 -3.21 -8.05 -2.20
N GLN A 34 -2.08 -8.74 -2.35
CA GLN A 34 -1.95 -10.13 -1.93
C GLN A 34 -0.67 -10.26 -1.11
N MET A 35 -0.74 -11.02 -0.03
CA MET A 35 0.43 -11.47 0.71
C MET A 35 0.38 -12.99 0.86
N MET A 36 1.51 -13.64 0.58
CA MET A 36 1.65 -15.08 0.73
C MET A 36 2.98 -15.40 1.41
N ASP A 37 2.90 -16.14 2.53
CA ASP A 37 4.05 -16.68 3.24
C ASP A 37 4.13 -18.18 3.03
N THR A 38 5.33 -18.66 2.62
CA THR A 38 5.63 -20.07 2.44
C THR A 38 6.90 -20.45 3.20
N ARG A 39 6.99 -21.72 3.63
CA ARG A 39 8.19 -22.32 4.20
C ARG A 39 8.63 -23.50 3.38
N GLU A 40 9.95 -23.66 3.27
CA GLU A 40 10.59 -24.73 2.49
C GLU A 40 10.90 -25.99 3.34
N HIS A 41 10.47 -26.00 4.61
CA HIS A 41 10.67 -27.11 5.55
C HIS A 41 9.37 -27.43 6.31
N SER A 42 9.24 -28.66 6.79
CA SER A 42 8.14 -29.03 7.68
C SER A 42 8.27 -28.32 9.02
N TYR A 43 7.15 -28.11 9.68
CA TYR A 43 7.11 -27.61 11.06
C TYR A 43 5.91 -28.20 11.81
N LEU A 44 6.05 -28.26 13.13
CA LEU A 44 4.96 -28.66 14.01
C LEU A 44 4.16 -27.42 14.43
N THR A 45 2.84 -27.48 14.30
CA THR A 45 1.94 -26.50 14.90
C THR A 45 2.01 -26.61 16.43
N ARG A 46 1.44 -25.63 17.15
CA ARG A 46 1.35 -25.70 18.61
C ARG A 46 0.46 -26.85 19.09
N GLU A 47 -0.45 -27.33 18.24
CA GLU A 47 -1.31 -28.48 18.48
C GLU A 47 -0.63 -29.83 18.11
N GLY A 48 0.64 -29.80 17.69
CA GLY A 48 1.39 -30.99 17.34
C GLY A 48 1.15 -31.57 15.97
N VAL A 49 0.47 -30.83 15.09
CA VAL A 49 0.25 -31.24 13.69
C VAL A 49 1.47 -30.89 12.84
N GLU A 50 2.03 -31.86 12.13
CA GLU A 50 3.11 -31.63 11.19
C GLU A 50 2.57 -31.10 9.85
N ILE A 51 3.11 -29.98 9.41
CA ILE A 51 2.79 -29.36 8.11
C ILE A 51 4.00 -29.54 7.19
N ALA A 52 3.82 -30.31 6.12
CA ALA A 52 4.85 -30.55 5.12
C ALA A 52 5.05 -29.39 4.15
N PRO A 53 6.26 -29.21 3.58
CA PRO A 53 6.52 -28.22 2.53
C PRO A 53 5.98 -28.71 1.15
N PRO A 54 5.75 -27.77 0.18
CA PRO A 54 5.68 -26.34 0.39
C PRO A 54 4.38 -25.99 1.11
N ASN A 55 4.46 -25.26 2.21
CA ASN A 55 3.27 -24.88 2.97
C ASN A 55 3.03 -23.38 2.91
N ARG A 56 1.76 -23.02 2.76
CA ARG A 56 1.26 -21.64 2.84
C ARG A 56 0.68 -21.45 4.22
N PHE A 57 1.36 -20.73 5.09
CA PHE A 57 0.86 -20.48 6.44
C PHE A 57 0.23 -19.10 6.62
N HIS A 58 0.44 -18.19 5.66
CA HIS A 58 -0.37 -16.99 5.46
C HIS A 58 -0.68 -16.84 3.97
N HIS A 59 -1.93 -16.60 3.63
CA HIS A 59 -2.34 -16.18 2.30
C HIS A 59 -3.54 -15.25 2.43
N MET A 60 -3.30 -13.97 2.24
CA MET A 60 -4.26 -12.91 2.47
C MET A 60 -4.47 -12.12 1.20
N LEU A 61 -5.72 -11.79 0.96
CA LEU A 61 -6.19 -10.97 -0.16
C LEU A 61 -6.87 -9.73 0.38
N LEU A 62 -6.71 -8.64 -0.32
CA LEU A 62 -7.35 -7.36 -0.01
C LEU A 62 -7.68 -6.65 -1.33
N ARG A 63 -8.88 -6.09 -1.44
CA ARG A 63 -9.28 -5.15 -2.48
C ARG A 63 -9.83 -3.90 -1.83
N VAL A 64 -9.25 -2.76 -2.14
CA VAL A 64 -9.73 -1.44 -1.69
C VAL A 64 -10.23 -0.69 -2.91
N THR A 65 -11.53 -0.40 -2.94
CA THR A 65 -12.17 0.40 -3.98
C THR A 65 -12.15 1.87 -3.60
N LEU A 66 -11.70 2.72 -4.50
CA LEU A 66 -11.47 4.14 -4.29
C LEU A 66 -12.19 4.98 -5.35
N ASN A 67 -12.60 6.18 -4.98
CA ASN A 67 -12.97 7.20 -5.96
C ASN A 67 -11.74 8.03 -6.38
N ASP A 68 -11.94 8.97 -7.30
CA ASP A 68 -10.91 9.89 -7.80
C ASP A 68 -10.25 10.75 -6.72
N ASP A 69 -10.93 10.99 -5.60
CA ASP A 69 -10.43 11.76 -4.46
C ASP A 69 -9.69 10.87 -3.44
N MET A 70 -9.40 9.62 -3.79
CA MET A 70 -8.75 8.64 -2.90
C MET A 70 -9.59 8.28 -1.65
N VAL A 71 -10.91 8.46 -1.70
CA VAL A 71 -11.81 8.07 -0.61
C VAL A 71 -12.24 6.62 -0.80
N VAL A 72 -12.12 5.83 0.25
CA VAL A 72 -12.50 4.42 0.27
C VAL A 72 -14.01 4.28 0.11
N GLN A 73 -14.44 3.58 -0.94
CA GLN A 73 -15.85 3.29 -1.25
C GLN A 73 -16.25 1.90 -0.76
N ALA A 74 -15.34 0.93 -0.87
CA ALA A 74 -15.54 -0.44 -0.41
C ALA A 74 -14.20 -1.08 -0.03
N ILE A 75 -14.25 -2.08 0.83
CA ILE A 75 -13.10 -2.96 1.12
C ILE A 75 -13.60 -4.39 1.18
N GLU A 76 -12.90 -5.26 0.44
CA GLU A 76 -13.07 -6.71 0.50
C GLU A 76 -11.76 -7.33 0.98
N SER A 77 -11.84 -8.36 1.79
CA SER A 77 -10.68 -9.09 2.27
C SER A 77 -10.97 -10.60 2.31
N GLY A 78 -9.91 -11.38 2.31
CA GLY A 78 -10.00 -12.83 2.43
C GLY A 78 -8.71 -13.42 2.98
N MET A 79 -8.86 -14.37 3.90
CA MET A 79 -7.74 -15.15 4.45
C MET A 79 -7.85 -16.59 3.96
N LEU A 80 -7.12 -16.91 2.88
CA LEU A 80 -7.11 -18.25 2.28
C LEU A 80 -6.23 -19.24 3.05
N ALA A 81 -5.25 -18.74 3.81
CA ALA A 81 -4.47 -19.49 4.76
C ALA A 81 -4.08 -18.61 5.94
N ALA A 82 -4.23 -19.10 7.14
CA ALA A 82 -3.87 -18.43 8.38
C ALA A 82 -3.48 -19.49 9.44
N PRO A 83 -2.60 -19.14 10.40
CA PRO A 83 -2.10 -20.12 11.39
C PRO A 83 -3.17 -20.53 12.42
N PHE A 84 -4.23 -19.77 12.60
CA PHE A 84 -5.29 -20.04 13.58
C PHE A 84 -6.67 -19.82 12.96
N PRO A 85 -7.67 -20.62 13.35
CA PRO A 85 -9.05 -20.50 12.85
C PRO A 85 -9.73 -19.17 13.24
N GLU A 86 -9.21 -18.45 14.23
CA GLU A 86 -9.71 -17.14 14.65
C GLU A 86 -9.22 -15.98 13.78
N CYS A 87 -8.13 -16.16 13.02
CA CYS A 87 -7.53 -15.09 12.23
C CYS A 87 -8.53 -14.38 11.28
N PRO A 88 -9.49 -15.07 10.62
CA PRO A 88 -10.47 -14.41 9.77
C PRO A 88 -11.35 -13.36 10.47
N LYS A 89 -11.50 -13.41 11.80
CA LYS A 89 -12.21 -12.37 12.56
C LYS A 89 -11.59 -10.98 12.40
N ALA A 90 -10.32 -10.90 11.99
CA ALA A 90 -9.65 -9.64 11.70
C ALA A 90 -10.07 -8.97 10.38
N GLU A 91 -10.97 -9.60 9.61
CA GLU A 91 -11.56 -9.03 8.40
C GLU A 91 -12.66 -8.01 8.71
N ASP A 92 -13.42 -8.19 9.80
CA ASP A 92 -14.53 -7.31 10.16
C ASP A 92 -14.09 -5.85 10.45
N PRO A 93 -13.03 -5.59 11.24
CA PRO A 93 -12.61 -4.24 11.59
C PRO A 93 -12.19 -3.38 10.39
N ILE A 94 -11.81 -4.00 9.27
CA ILE A 94 -11.39 -3.31 8.04
C ILE A 94 -12.51 -2.42 7.49
N GLN A 95 -13.77 -2.83 7.66
CA GLN A 95 -14.93 -2.08 7.16
C GLN A 95 -15.04 -0.68 7.75
N ARG A 96 -14.45 -0.42 8.93
CA ARG A 96 -14.40 0.91 9.55
C ARG A 96 -13.58 1.94 8.76
N LEU A 97 -12.81 1.49 7.77
CA LEU A 97 -12.02 2.36 6.89
C LEU A 97 -12.83 2.91 5.71
N ILE A 98 -14.05 2.42 5.47
CA ILE A 98 -14.93 2.96 4.42
C ILE A 98 -15.23 4.43 4.74
N GLY A 99 -15.16 5.30 3.73
CA GLY A 99 -15.30 6.75 3.86
C GLY A 99 -14.03 7.49 4.28
N THR A 100 -12.96 6.79 4.69
CA THR A 100 -11.67 7.45 4.97
C THR A 100 -10.91 7.75 3.67
N ARG A 101 -10.04 8.76 3.71
CA ARG A 101 -9.22 9.15 2.57
C ARG A 101 -7.80 8.61 2.73
N LEU A 102 -7.25 8.04 1.64
CA LEU A 102 -5.83 7.69 1.58
C LEU A 102 -4.98 8.97 1.52
N GLY A 103 -3.93 9.01 2.35
CA GLY A 103 -3.02 10.13 2.43
C GLY A 103 -2.67 10.48 3.87
N SER A 104 -2.68 11.77 4.21
CA SER A 104 -2.49 12.23 5.59
C SER A 104 -3.56 11.63 6.49
N GLY A 105 -3.16 11.02 7.61
CA GLY A 105 -4.08 10.35 8.54
C GLY A 105 -4.42 8.88 8.22
N TRP A 106 -4.08 8.34 7.03
CA TRP A 106 -4.40 6.96 6.66
C TRP A 106 -3.85 5.92 7.65
N ARG A 107 -2.59 6.07 8.06
CA ARG A 107 -1.97 5.17 9.07
C ARG A 107 -2.66 5.26 10.43
N LYS A 108 -3.09 6.46 10.83
CA LYS A 108 -3.84 6.68 12.07
C LYS A 108 -5.19 5.98 12.00
N ALA A 109 -5.95 6.17 10.93
CA ALA A 109 -7.25 5.51 10.72
C ALA A 109 -7.12 3.97 10.78
N ILE A 110 -6.11 3.38 10.12
CA ILE A 110 -5.86 1.93 10.21
C ILE A 110 -5.58 1.50 11.67
N ASN A 111 -4.76 2.25 12.39
CA ASN A 111 -4.44 1.90 13.78
C ASN A 111 -5.63 2.04 14.71
N GLU A 112 -6.51 3.00 14.48
CA GLU A 112 -7.77 3.17 15.22
C GLU A 112 -8.77 2.06 14.89
N ALA A 113 -8.87 1.66 13.62
CA ALA A 113 -9.80 0.63 13.18
C ALA A 113 -9.41 -0.77 13.64
N MET A 114 -8.11 -1.11 13.54
CA MET A 114 -7.63 -2.48 13.68
C MET A 114 -6.24 -2.61 14.34
N GLY A 115 -5.88 -1.66 15.19
CA GLY A 115 -4.62 -1.68 15.95
C GLY A 115 -4.62 -2.69 17.09
N GLY A 116 -3.43 -3.15 17.49
CA GLY A 116 -3.24 -4.09 18.60
C GLY A 116 -4.03 -5.38 18.40
N VAL A 117 -4.77 -5.78 19.43
CA VAL A 117 -5.57 -7.03 19.46
C VAL A 117 -6.89 -6.95 18.67
N GLN A 118 -7.21 -5.79 18.11
CA GLN A 118 -8.44 -5.59 17.34
C GLN A 118 -8.33 -6.02 15.87
N GLY A 119 -7.12 -6.37 15.39
CA GLY A 119 -6.92 -6.72 14.00
C GLY A 119 -5.69 -7.59 13.77
N CYS A 120 -5.38 -7.82 12.48
CA CYS A 120 -4.26 -8.61 12.04
C CYS A 120 -3.07 -7.71 11.61
N THR A 121 -1.88 -8.01 12.10
CA THR A 121 -0.65 -7.28 11.71
C THR A 121 -0.41 -7.36 10.20
N HIS A 122 -0.64 -8.49 9.57
CA HIS A 122 -0.41 -8.71 8.14
C HIS A 122 -1.39 -7.89 7.27
N MET A 123 -2.68 -7.86 7.65
CA MET A 123 -3.67 -7.03 6.95
C MET A 123 -3.35 -5.54 7.10
N ARG A 124 -2.84 -5.11 8.27
CA ARG A 124 -2.38 -3.74 8.47
C ARG A 124 -1.19 -3.38 7.58
N GLU A 125 -0.22 -4.28 7.43
CA GLU A 125 0.92 -4.08 6.52
C GLU A 125 0.46 -3.89 5.06
N LEU A 126 -0.48 -4.70 4.60
CA LEU A 126 -1.09 -4.53 3.28
C LEU A 126 -1.77 -3.17 3.16
N LEU A 127 -2.64 -2.81 4.10
CA LEU A 127 -3.37 -1.53 4.09
C LEU A 127 -2.43 -0.32 4.12
N PHE A 128 -1.34 -0.35 4.88
CA PHE A 128 -0.36 0.73 4.87
C PHE A 128 0.23 0.98 3.47
N ASN A 129 0.47 -0.08 2.72
CA ASN A 129 1.07 0.00 1.39
C ASN A 129 0.05 0.23 0.26
N VAL A 130 -1.25 -0.06 0.47
CA VAL A 130 -2.32 0.27 -0.48
C VAL A 130 -2.28 1.76 -0.86
N ALA A 131 -2.04 2.66 0.10
CA ALA A 131 -1.93 4.09 -0.20
C ALA A 131 -0.81 4.40 -1.20
N THR A 132 0.37 3.81 -1.02
CA THR A 132 1.49 4.00 -1.94
C THR A 132 1.15 3.46 -3.33
N ALA A 133 0.54 2.28 -3.42
CA ALA A 133 0.09 1.70 -4.70
C ALA A 133 -0.97 2.58 -5.38
N ALA A 134 -1.95 3.09 -4.63
CA ALA A 134 -2.97 3.99 -5.15
C ALA A 134 -2.37 5.29 -5.70
N PHE A 135 -1.41 5.89 -4.99
CA PHE A 135 -0.71 7.10 -5.46
C PHE A 135 0.13 6.85 -6.70
N GLN A 136 0.64 5.66 -6.93
CA GLN A 136 1.32 5.30 -8.18
C GLN A 136 0.34 4.98 -9.31
N THR A 137 -0.86 4.51 -9.01
CA THR A 137 -1.88 4.12 -9.99
C THR A 137 -2.70 5.33 -10.45
N ILE A 138 -3.46 5.94 -9.55
CA ILE A 138 -4.57 6.86 -9.90
C ILE A 138 -4.07 8.17 -10.52
N PRO A 139 -3.20 8.97 -9.89
CA PRO A 139 -2.76 10.23 -10.49
C PRO A 139 -1.96 10.04 -11.78
N VAL A 140 -1.17 8.96 -11.86
CA VAL A 140 -0.34 8.65 -13.03
C VAL A 140 -1.22 8.29 -14.22
N TYR A 141 -2.22 7.43 -14.02
CA TYR A 141 -3.17 7.04 -15.07
C TYR A 141 -4.00 8.24 -15.54
N ARG A 142 -4.62 8.98 -14.62
CA ARG A 142 -5.42 10.17 -14.93
C ARG A 142 -4.62 11.19 -15.75
N ARG A 143 -3.37 11.42 -15.40
CA ARG A 143 -2.47 12.28 -16.16
C ARG A 143 -2.22 11.77 -17.57
N ARG A 144 -2.06 10.47 -17.75
CA ARG A 144 -1.75 9.85 -19.06
C ARG A 144 -2.96 9.78 -19.96
N PHE A 145 -4.14 9.45 -19.43
CA PHE A 145 -5.33 9.11 -20.20
C PHE A 145 -6.46 10.17 -20.15
N ALA A 146 -6.33 11.20 -19.33
CA ALA A 146 -7.25 12.36 -19.38
C ALA A 146 -7.15 13.19 -20.69
N ARG A 147 -6.40 12.70 -21.70
CA ARG A 147 -6.11 13.40 -22.95
C ARG A 147 -6.22 12.46 -24.14
N PRO A 148 -6.58 12.99 -25.35
CA PRO A 148 -6.46 12.23 -26.59
C PRO A 148 -5.02 11.76 -26.81
N GLU A 149 -4.84 10.53 -27.29
CA GLU A 149 -3.50 9.95 -27.57
C GLU A 149 -2.64 10.82 -28.52
N SER A 150 -3.28 11.58 -29.38
CA SER A 150 -2.64 12.50 -30.34
C SER A 150 -1.95 13.71 -29.70
N GLN A 151 -2.20 14.00 -28.42
CA GLN A 151 -1.56 15.13 -27.75
C GLN A 151 -0.30 14.71 -26.98
N PRO A 152 0.84 15.42 -27.17
CA PRO A 152 2.05 15.13 -26.39
C PRO A 152 1.82 15.35 -24.89
N LEU A 153 2.52 14.58 -24.05
CA LEU A 153 2.50 14.76 -22.61
C LEU A 153 3.03 16.16 -22.25
N LYS A 154 2.15 17.01 -21.72
CA LYS A 154 2.56 18.32 -21.20
C LYS A 154 3.16 18.17 -19.81
N PRO A 155 4.08 19.05 -19.40
CA PRO A 155 4.49 19.16 -18.00
C PRO A 155 3.26 19.26 -17.09
N MET A 156 3.34 18.75 -15.87
CA MET A 156 2.23 18.89 -14.92
C MET A 156 1.93 20.38 -14.71
N PRO A 157 0.62 20.77 -14.70
CA PRO A 157 0.25 22.07 -14.18
C PRO A 157 0.81 22.19 -12.75
N ARG A 158 1.35 23.36 -12.43
CA ARG A 158 1.82 23.61 -11.05
C ARG A 158 0.64 23.48 -10.12
N PRO A 159 0.71 22.58 -9.10
CA PRO A 159 -0.39 22.44 -8.16
C PRO A 159 -0.51 23.72 -7.32
N ILE A 160 -1.75 24.14 -7.07
CA ILE A 160 -2.05 25.30 -6.21
C ILE A 160 -1.58 25.06 -4.75
N LYS A 161 -1.53 23.79 -4.34
CA LYS A 161 -1.02 23.35 -3.03
C LYS A 161 0.21 22.48 -3.23
N ALA A 162 1.11 22.52 -2.23
CA ALA A 162 2.28 21.65 -2.23
C ALA A 162 1.87 20.17 -2.37
N PRO A 163 2.55 19.39 -3.25
CA PRO A 163 2.25 17.99 -3.43
C PRO A 163 2.36 17.21 -2.11
N ALA A 164 1.46 16.26 -1.87
CA ALA A 164 1.44 15.47 -0.63
C ALA A 164 2.75 14.71 -0.36
N HIS A 165 3.51 14.38 -1.42
CA HIS A 165 4.78 13.67 -1.33
C HIS A 165 5.98 14.60 -1.06
N LEU A 166 5.81 15.92 -1.10
CA LEU A 166 6.89 16.87 -0.81
C LEU A 166 7.33 16.73 0.66
N GLY A 167 8.64 16.59 0.87
CA GLY A 167 9.21 16.36 2.20
C GLY A 167 8.95 14.98 2.81
N THR A 168 8.56 13.98 2.00
CA THR A 168 8.28 12.62 2.49
C THR A 168 9.38 11.60 2.18
N CYS A 169 10.33 11.92 1.32
CA CYS A 169 11.49 11.08 1.03
C CYS A 169 12.67 11.94 0.55
N MET A 170 13.86 11.34 0.50
CA MET A 170 15.10 12.04 0.09
C MET A 170 14.98 12.71 -1.28
N SER A 171 14.31 12.08 -2.25
CA SER A 171 14.14 12.65 -3.60
C SER A 171 13.24 13.89 -3.60
N TRP A 172 12.27 13.93 -2.68
CA TRP A 172 11.34 15.05 -2.53
C TRP A 172 11.69 15.96 -1.34
N ASP A 173 12.96 15.97 -0.94
CA ASP A 173 13.49 16.96 0.01
C ASP A 173 13.40 18.37 -0.60
N PRO A 174 12.67 19.31 0.03
CA PRO A 174 12.57 20.69 -0.45
C PRO A 174 13.92 21.41 -0.61
N ASN A 175 14.94 20.97 0.13
CA ASN A 175 16.30 21.49 0.02
C ASN A 175 17.21 20.66 -0.89
N GLY A 176 16.64 19.60 -1.50
CA GLY A 176 17.39 18.65 -2.31
C GLY A 176 17.47 19.02 -3.80
N PRO A 177 18.41 18.40 -4.53
CA PRO A 177 18.66 18.72 -5.93
C PRO A 177 17.51 18.33 -6.87
N VAL A 178 16.68 17.35 -6.48
CA VAL A 178 15.53 16.95 -7.31
C VAL A 178 14.49 18.04 -7.29
N VAL A 179 14.08 18.53 -6.10
CA VAL A 179 13.09 19.61 -5.99
C VAL A 179 13.58 20.86 -6.68
N ALA A 180 14.85 21.25 -6.49
CA ALA A 180 15.44 22.40 -7.16
C ALA A 180 15.35 22.31 -8.71
N ARG A 181 15.41 21.11 -9.26
CA ARG A 181 15.36 20.90 -10.73
C ARG A 181 13.95 20.74 -11.28
N VAL A 182 13.07 19.96 -10.60
CA VAL A 182 11.79 19.54 -11.18
C VAL A 182 10.58 20.31 -10.63
N ALA A 183 10.75 20.97 -9.47
CA ALA A 183 9.71 21.72 -8.77
C ALA A 183 10.32 22.91 -7.99
N PRO A 184 11.08 23.82 -8.66
CA PRO A 184 11.84 24.87 -7.99
C PRO A 184 10.97 25.82 -7.14
N GLU A 185 9.68 25.92 -7.45
CA GLU A 185 8.69 26.68 -6.68
C GLU A 185 8.50 26.18 -5.24
N TYR A 186 8.95 24.96 -4.96
CA TYR A 186 8.89 24.37 -3.60
C TYR A 186 10.27 24.26 -2.94
N ALA A 187 11.31 24.86 -3.51
CA ALA A 187 12.62 24.90 -2.89
C ALA A 187 12.53 25.65 -1.55
N GLY A 188 13.03 25.04 -0.48
CA GLY A 188 12.95 25.58 0.86
C GLY A 188 11.55 25.51 1.53
N TRP A 189 10.59 24.82 0.91
CA TRP A 189 9.25 24.68 1.47
C TRP A 189 9.26 23.95 2.82
N THR A 190 8.49 24.46 3.77
CA THR A 190 8.25 23.81 5.06
C THR A 190 6.79 23.44 5.21
N ARG A 191 6.54 22.23 5.73
CA ARG A 191 5.15 21.79 5.96
C ARG A 191 4.48 22.67 7.02
N PRO A 192 3.30 23.24 6.75
CA PRO A 192 2.54 23.99 7.75
C PRO A 192 2.24 23.14 8.98
N ALA A 193 2.27 23.74 10.16
CA ALA A 193 1.99 23.04 11.41
C ALA A 193 0.59 22.41 11.48
N THR A 194 -0.37 22.96 10.74
CA THR A 194 -1.75 22.46 10.62
C THR A 194 -1.88 21.12 9.87
N ASP A 195 -0.87 20.73 9.10
CA ASP A 195 -0.87 19.50 8.31
C ASP A 195 -0.04 18.36 8.96
N GLN A 196 0.35 18.53 10.22
CA GLN A 196 1.17 17.55 10.96
C GLN A 196 0.34 16.58 11.84
N ALA A 197 -0.99 16.67 11.82
CA ALA A 197 -1.90 15.81 12.59
C ALA A 197 -2.29 14.52 11.87
#